data_24efad631a4032f0769d710db6c394b4
#
_entry.id   24efad631a4032f0769d710db6c394b4
#
_cell.length_a   1.000
_cell.length_b   1.000
_cell.length_c   1.000
_cell.angle_alpha   90.00
_cell.angle_beta   90.00
_cell.angle_gamma   90.00
#
_symmetry.space_group_name_H-M   'P 1'
#
loop_
_entity.id
_entity.type
_entity.pdbx_description
1 polymer ?
#
loop_
_entity_poly.entity_id
_entity_poly.type
_entity_poly.pdbx_seq_one_letter_code
_entity_poly.pdbx_strand_id
1 'polypeptide(L)'
;MITVNPSKDELKHICKSVSGRDIKNISQLTTIELKRYKETLKDYTRIVMYDYAKNFNRGLAGDNLIYFGKVEHNRYYGRDCVEVKEGLHKAGEKKEGLQTHVHVIVSRMDESKKIRLSPMANAKNSKNILNGKEVQIGFDRMKFVQSCEKSFDTNFYYKRLQQYKFSHYHTMKNQMRNTAKSVALSIARDVPMVKEFNKASRVVNTVSNLAKAKDPLDALSAVFKQVPGAKECIKAINYAYNPSKIILDIGKKVLTTALNTGL
;
A
#
# COMPACT_ATOMS: atom_id res chain seq x y z
N MET A 1 15.07 6.11 2.42
CA MET A 1 14.29 5.99 3.67
C MET A 1 13.29 4.86 3.52
N ILE A 2 13.14 4.03 4.52
CA ILE A 2 12.15 2.95 4.64
C ILE A 2 11.26 3.29 5.82
N THR A 3 9.96 3.03 5.73
CA THR A 3 9.06 3.13 6.88
C THR A 3 8.54 1.74 7.20
N VAL A 4 8.88 1.23 8.38
CA VAL A 4 8.31 0.02 8.95
C VAL A 4 6.99 0.41 9.60
N ASN A 5 5.91 -0.09 9.03
CA ASN A 5 4.56 0.36 9.37
C ASN A 5 3.64 -0.84 9.64
N PRO A 6 3.68 -1.41 10.84
CA PRO A 6 2.74 -2.45 11.22
C PRO A 6 1.30 -1.95 11.16
N SER A 7 0.37 -2.81 10.84
CA SER A 7 -1.06 -2.51 10.84
C SER A 7 -1.58 -2.22 12.25
N LYS A 8 -2.77 -1.62 12.36
CA LYS A 8 -3.38 -1.36 13.67
C LYS A 8 -3.56 -2.63 14.49
N ASP A 9 -3.88 -3.76 13.85
CA ASP A 9 -4.10 -5.04 14.55
C ASP A 9 -2.79 -5.68 14.96
N GLU A 10 -1.72 -5.54 14.14
CA GLU A 10 -0.36 -5.94 14.53
C GLU A 10 0.13 -5.11 15.73
N LEU A 11 -0.09 -3.81 15.72
CA LEU A 11 0.26 -2.94 16.85
C LEU A 11 -0.51 -3.30 18.13
N LYS A 12 -1.82 -3.61 18.03
CA LYS A 12 -2.63 -4.10 19.15
C LYS A 12 -2.07 -5.42 19.69
N HIS A 13 -1.69 -6.33 18.80
CA HIS A 13 -1.10 -7.61 19.18
C HIS A 13 0.20 -7.43 19.97
N ILE A 14 1.11 -6.57 19.50
CA ILE A 14 2.33 -6.23 20.24
C ILE A 14 1.99 -5.58 21.59
N CYS A 15 1.06 -4.61 21.63
CA CYS A 15 0.63 -3.99 22.88
C CYS A 15 0.11 -5.03 23.88
N LYS A 16 -0.73 -5.96 23.41
CA LYS A 16 -1.28 -7.04 24.24
C LYS A 16 -0.20 -7.98 24.74
N SER A 17 0.78 -8.34 23.94
CA SER A 17 1.90 -9.21 24.36
C SER A 17 2.77 -8.56 25.42
N VAL A 18 2.89 -7.22 25.41
CA VAL A 18 3.72 -6.48 26.37
C VAL A 18 2.98 -6.14 27.65
N SER A 19 1.67 -5.81 27.58
CA SER A 19 0.88 -5.32 28.71
C SER A 19 -0.12 -6.32 29.28
N GLY A 20 -0.40 -7.43 28.57
CA GLY A 20 -1.43 -8.40 28.92
C GLY A 20 -2.87 -7.90 28.71
N ARG A 21 -3.07 -6.66 28.23
CA ARG A 21 -4.36 -5.98 28.09
C ARG A 21 -4.61 -5.49 26.67
N ASP A 22 -5.87 -5.26 26.34
CA ASP A 22 -6.23 -4.61 25.09
C ASP A 22 -6.01 -3.10 25.17
N ILE A 23 -5.07 -2.58 24.40
CA ILE A 23 -4.67 -1.18 24.36
C ILE A 23 -5.23 -0.54 23.09
N LYS A 24 -5.97 0.54 23.25
CA LYS A 24 -6.55 1.32 22.14
C LYS A 24 -5.69 2.53 21.79
N ASN A 25 -4.96 3.08 22.76
CA ASN A 25 -4.11 4.24 22.58
C ASN A 25 -2.78 4.04 23.33
N ILE A 26 -1.70 4.54 22.76
CA ILE A 26 -0.35 4.42 23.33
C ILE A 26 -0.23 5.03 24.73
N SER A 27 -1.04 6.03 25.05
CA SER A 27 -1.09 6.67 26.37
C SER A 27 -1.59 5.76 27.51
N GLN A 28 -2.19 4.62 27.19
CA GLN A 28 -2.65 3.64 28.16
C GLN A 28 -1.53 2.71 28.64
N LEU A 29 -0.36 2.74 27.98
CA LEU A 29 0.80 1.99 28.42
C LEU A 29 1.53 2.73 29.54
N THR A 30 1.91 2.02 30.60
CA THR A 30 2.83 2.52 31.62
C THR A 30 4.19 2.80 31.02
N THR A 31 5.03 3.57 31.73
CA THR A 31 6.39 3.88 31.27
C THR A 31 7.23 2.63 30.98
N ILE A 32 7.09 1.59 31.80
CA ILE A 32 7.81 0.31 31.64
C ILE A 32 7.28 -0.44 30.41
N GLU A 33 5.95 -0.56 30.26
CA GLU A 33 5.32 -1.18 29.10
C GLU A 33 5.68 -0.46 27.81
N LEU A 34 5.66 0.87 27.80
CA LEU A 34 6.04 1.68 26.66
C LEU A 34 7.50 1.46 26.25
N LYS A 35 8.42 1.33 27.24
CA LYS A 35 9.82 0.99 26.97
C LYS A 35 9.93 -0.38 26.31
N ARG A 36 9.28 -1.41 26.85
CA ARG A 36 9.24 -2.77 26.27
C ARG A 36 8.65 -2.76 24.85
N TYR A 37 7.54 -2.07 24.67
CA TYR A 37 6.90 -1.92 23.37
C TYR A 37 7.83 -1.29 22.31
N LYS A 38 8.55 -0.24 22.69
CA LYS A 38 9.56 0.39 21.81
C LYS A 38 10.70 -0.58 21.45
N GLU A 39 11.22 -1.31 22.42
CA GLU A 39 12.30 -2.29 22.17
C GLU A 39 11.79 -3.42 21.26
N THR A 40 10.61 -3.95 21.49
CA THR A 40 9.96 -4.95 20.61
C THR A 40 9.87 -4.48 19.16
N LEU A 41 9.50 -3.22 18.94
CA LEU A 41 9.45 -2.63 17.59
C LEU A 41 10.83 -2.41 16.97
N LYS A 42 11.84 -2.08 17.78
CA LYS A 42 13.21 -2.01 17.31
C LYS A 42 13.75 -3.37 16.90
N ASP A 43 13.46 -4.42 17.69
CA ASP A 43 13.85 -5.79 17.38
C ASP A 43 13.20 -6.26 16.08
N TYR A 44 11.90 -6.01 15.92
CA TYR A 44 11.22 -6.28 14.65
C TYR A 44 11.85 -5.49 13.49
N THR A 45 12.22 -4.24 13.72
CA THR A 45 12.90 -3.43 12.70
C THR A 45 14.25 -4.05 12.30
N ARG A 46 15.03 -4.60 13.22
CA ARG A 46 16.28 -5.34 12.91
C ARG A 46 16.00 -6.55 12.02
N ILE A 47 14.91 -7.29 12.28
CA ILE A 47 14.49 -8.41 11.45
C ILE A 47 14.11 -7.93 10.04
N VAL A 48 13.35 -6.83 9.93
CA VAL A 48 13.02 -6.21 8.64
C VAL A 48 14.27 -5.80 7.88
N MET A 49 15.30 -5.27 8.56
CA MET A 49 16.56 -4.89 7.92
C MET A 49 17.38 -6.12 7.49
N TYR A 50 17.28 -7.22 8.21
CA TYR A 50 17.83 -8.50 7.76
C TYR A 50 17.16 -9.00 6.48
N ASP A 51 15.81 -8.98 6.42
CA ASP A 51 15.05 -9.32 5.22
C ASP A 51 15.37 -8.37 4.06
N TYR A 52 15.58 -7.09 4.33
CA TYR A 52 16.01 -6.08 3.37
C TYR A 52 17.38 -6.43 2.76
N ALA A 53 18.37 -6.78 3.58
CA ALA A 53 19.70 -7.17 3.12
C ALA A 53 19.65 -8.43 2.23
N LYS A 54 18.94 -9.46 2.69
CA LYS A 54 18.77 -10.73 1.97
C LYS A 54 18.11 -10.55 0.61
N ASN A 55 17.22 -9.59 0.48
CA ASN A 55 16.46 -9.37 -0.76
C ASN A 55 17.33 -8.92 -1.93
N PHE A 56 18.53 -8.41 -1.68
CA PHE A 56 19.49 -8.08 -2.74
C PHE A 56 20.17 -9.30 -3.36
N ASN A 57 20.02 -10.49 -2.79
CA ASN A 57 20.63 -11.74 -3.25
C ASN A 57 22.17 -11.66 -3.42
N ARG A 58 22.84 -10.94 -2.50
CA ARG A 58 24.30 -10.72 -2.52
C ARG A 58 25.03 -11.30 -1.31
N GLY A 59 24.40 -12.26 -0.60
CA GLY A 59 24.97 -12.86 0.60
C GLY A 59 25.05 -11.93 1.80
N LEU A 60 24.31 -10.82 1.80
CA LEU A 60 24.30 -9.83 2.87
C LEU A 60 23.28 -10.21 3.95
N ALA A 61 23.60 -9.85 5.17
CA ALA A 61 22.74 -9.91 6.36
C ALA A 61 22.48 -8.49 6.91
N GLY A 62 21.63 -8.36 7.93
CA GLY A 62 21.32 -7.08 8.55
C GLY A 62 22.54 -6.34 9.10
N ASP A 63 23.50 -7.07 9.62
CA ASP A 63 24.75 -6.54 10.20
C ASP A 63 25.69 -5.93 9.15
N ASN A 64 25.51 -6.26 7.87
CA ASN A 64 26.25 -5.63 6.78
C ASN A 64 25.65 -4.29 6.34
N LEU A 65 24.58 -3.84 6.97
CA LEU A 65 23.92 -2.58 6.66
C LEU A 65 24.28 -1.49 7.66
N ILE A 66 24.47 -0.28 7.16
CA ILE A 66 24.56 0.92 7.99
C ILE A 66 23.18 1.60 7.95
N TYR A 67 22.47 1.63 9.07
CA TYR A 67 21.16 2.26 9.17
C TYR A 67 20.90 2.86 10.54
N PHE A 68 19.99 3.82 10.57
CA PHE A 68 19.47 4.45 11.77
C PHE A 68 17.96 4.41 11.75
N GLY A 69 17.33 4.03 12.88
CA GLY A 69 15.89 3.94 13.02
C GLY A 69 15.35 4.82 14.14
N LYS A 70 14.22 5.50 13.87
CA LYS A 70 13.49 6.32 14.85
C LYS A 70 12.05 5.80 14.97
N VAL A 71 11.65 5.43 16.19
CA VAL A 71 10.26 5.05 16.50
C VAL A 71 9.43 6.31 16.71
N GLU A 72 8.32 6.42 15.99
CA GLU A 72 7.34 7.50 16.16
C GLU A 72 5.96 6.91 16.47
N HIS A 73 5.25 7.53 17.41
CA HIS A 73 3.97 7.01 17.91
C HIS A 73 2.75 7.72 17.31
N ASN A 74 2.94 8.88 16.73
CA ASN A 74 1.88 9.74 16.25
C ASN A 74 1.92 9.88 14.74
N ARG A 75 0.74 10.00 14.13
CA ARG A 75 0.56 10.44 12.76
C ARG A 75 -0.43 11.57 12.73
N TYR A 76 -0.31 12.41 11.72
CA TYR A 76 -1.16 13.57 11.54
C TYR A 76 -1.83 13.52 10.18
N TYR A 77 -3.00 14.14 10.06
CA TYR A 77 -3.69 14.27 8.79
C TYR A 77 -2.94 15.27 7.91
N GLY A 78 -2.54 14.84 6.73
CA GLY A 78 -1.94 15.72 5.71
C GLY A 78 -3.01 16.49 4.95
N ARG A 79 -2.64 17.61 4.33
CA ARG A 79 -3.56 18.43 3.50
C ARG A 79 -4.21 17.63 2.35
N ASP A 80 -3.51 16.64 1.83
CA ASP A 80 -3.94 15.81 0.70
C ASP A 80 -4.75 14.58 1.12
N CYS A 81 -4.94 14.34 2.42
CA CYS A 81 -5.77 13.25 2.91
C CYS A 81 -7.24 13.47 2.50
N VAL A 82 -7.92 12.38 2.16
CA VAL A 82 -9.34 12.40 1.73
C VAL A 82 -10.20 12.98 2.84
N GLU A 83 -9.96 12.59 4.08
CA GLU A 83 -10.70 13.02 5.27
C GLU A 83 -10.60 14.55 5.49
N VAL A 84 -9.46 15.15 5.12
CA VAL A 84 -9.28 16.61 5.19
C VAL A 84 -10.00 17.30 4.03
N LYS A 85 -9.95 16.72 2.83
CA LYS A 85 -10.66 17.24 1.64
C LYS A 85 -12.17 17.17 1.79
N GLU A 86 -12.67 16.16 2.52
CA GLU A 86 -14.09 15.99 2.84
C GLU A 86 -14.54 16.80 4.07
N GLY A 87 -13.62 17.52 4.73
CA GLY A 87 -13.92 18.35 5.89
C GLY A 87 -14.15 17.58 7.19
N LEU A 88 -13.85 16.28 7.23
CA LEU A 88 -14.03 15.43 8.40
C LEU A 88 -12.95 15.68 9.47
N HIS A 89 -11.74 16.04 9.03
CA HIS A 89 -10.59 16.34 9.89
C HIS A 89 -9.84 17.57 9.39
N LYS A 90 -9.06 18.19 10.26
CA LYS A 90 -8.20 19.33 9.93
C LYS A 90 -6.78 18.86 9.56
N ALA A 91 -6.14 19.55 8.62
CA ALA A 91 -4.72 19.33 8.33
C ALA A 91 -3.89 19.60 9.59
N GLY A 92 -2.98 18.67 9.94
CA GLY A 92 -2.17 18.74 11.16
C GLY A 92 -2.88 18.17 12.41
N GLU A 93 -4.12 17.74 12.32
CA GLU A 93 -4.80 17.04 13.40
C GLU A 93 -4.19 15.65 13.61
N LYS A 94 -4.07 15.20 14.88
CA LYS A 94 -3.49 13.90 15.23
C LYS A 94 -4.48 12.77 14.89
N LYS A 95 -3.96 11.73 14.23
CA LYS A 95 -4.74 10.52 13.95
C LYS A 95 -4.96 9.70 15.22
N GLU A 96 -6.17 9.20 15.38
CA GLU A 96 -6.56 8.41 16.54
C GLU A 96 -6.01 6.97 16.50
N GLY A 97 -5.95 6.36 17.70
CA GLY A 97 -5.59 4.97 17.91
C GLY A 97 -4.08 4.74 17.87
N LEU A 98 -3.69 3.49 17.65
CA LEU A 98 -2.29 3.09 17.55
C LEU A 98 -1.74 3.47 16.17
N GLN A 99 -0.76 4.36 16.15
CA GLN A 99 -0.16 4.94 14.95
C GLN A 99 1.36 4.74 14.89
N THR A 100 1.90 3.87 15.75
CA THR A 100 3.34 3.67 15.87
C THR A 100 3.94 3.12 14.60
N HIS A 101 5.07 3.68 14.19
CA HIS A 101 5.84 3.27 13.04
C HIS A 101 7.32 3.60 13.26
N VAL A 102 8.18 3.03 12.43
CA VAL A 102 9.62 3.26 12.52
C VAL A 102 10.13 3.82 11.20
N HIS A 103 10.71 5.00 11.24
CA HIS A 103 11.44 5.57 10.12
C HIS A 103 12.87 5.05 10.14
N VAL A 104 13.32 4.46 9.05
CA VAL A 104 14.67 3.92 8.89
C VAL A 104 15.38 4.65 7.75
N ILE A 105 16.50 5.25 8.04
CA ILE A 105 17.44 5.77 7.05
C ILE A 105 18.53 4.70 6.89
N VAL A 106 18.69 4.20 5.68
CA VAL A 106 19.68 3.17 5.35
C VAL A 106 20.68 3.71 4.33
N SER A 107 21.94 3.41 4.51
CA SER A 107 23.00 3.70 3.55
C SER A 107 22.74 3.03 2.21
N ARG A 108 23.17 3.65 1.12
CA ARG A 108 23.17 3.04 -0.21
C ARG A 108 24.35 2.10 -0.45
N MET A 109 25.23 1.98 0.53
CA MET A 109 26.39 1.10 0.50
C MET A 109 26.32 0.18 1.72
N ASP A 110 26.85 -1.01 1.59
CA ASP A 110 27.11 -1.92 2.69
C ASP A 110 28.18 -1.33 3.63
N GLU A 111 28.40 -1.94 4.79
CA GLU A 111 29.39 -1.53 5.78
C GLU A 111 30.80 -1.50 5.19
N SER A 112 31.15 -2.46 4.33
CA SER A 112 32.45 -2.51 3.66
C SER A 112 32.64 -1.46 2.55
N LYS A 113 31.59 -0.70 2.21
CA LYS A 113 31.52 0.29 1.12
C LYS A 113 31.83 -0.28 -0.27
N LYS A 114 31.71 -1.59 -0.45
CA LYS A 114 31.99 -2.28 -1.73
C LYS A 114 30.73 -2.57 -2.53
N ILE A 115 29.59 -2.80 -1.86
CA ILE A 115 28.35 -3.23 -2.50
C ILE A 115 27.33 -2.11 -2.45
N ARG A 116 26.81 -1.72 -3.62
CA ARG A 116 25.71 -0.75 -3.71
C ARG A 116 24.39 -1.43 -3.43
N LEU A 117 23.57 -0.82 -2.56
CA LEU A 117 22.30 -1.29 -2.07
C LEU A 117 21.21 -0.27 -2.44
N SER A 118 20.78 -0.28 -3.69
CA SER A 118 19.71 0.61 -4.15
C SER A 118 18.48 -0.17 -4.61
N PRO A 119 17.37 -0.12 -3.86
CA PRO A 119 16.10 -0.74 -4.29
C PRO A 119 15.46 0.00 -5.48
N MET A 120 16.02 1.12 -5.90
CA MET A 120 15.57 1.94 -7.04
C MET A 120 16.38 1.68 -8.31
N ALA A 121 17.38 0.77 -8.28
CA ALA A 121 18.14 0.42 -9.46
C ALA A 121 17.24 -0.14 -10.59
N ASN A 122 17.62 0.13 -11.84
CA ASN A 122 16.84 -0.29 -13.02
C ASN A 122 16.75 -1.82 -13.18
N ALA A 123 17.72 -2.55 -12.63
CA ALA A 123 17.71 -4.02 -12.58
C ALA A 123 16.71 -4.54 -11.54
N LYS A 124 15.41 -4.30 -11.78
CA LYS A 124 14.33 -4.77 -10.91
C LYS A 124 14.11 -6.25 -11.11
N ASN A 125 14.64 -7.08 -10.18
CA ASN A 125 14.35 -8.51 -10.17
C ASN A 125 14.59 -9.20 -11.52
N SER A 126 15.56 -8.70 -12.29
CA SER A 126 15.92 -9.29 -13.57
C SER A 126 16.81 -10.51 -13.36
N LYS A 127 16.59 -11.54 -14.17
CA LYS A 127 17.44 -12.72 -14.21
C LYS A 127 18.63 -12.45 -15.11
N ASN A 128 19.82 -12.80 -14.65
CA ASN A 128 21.05 -12.72 -15.43
C ASN A 128 21.87 -14.01 -15.25
N ILE A 129 22.72 -14.34 -16.19
CA ILE A 129 23.61 -15.49 -16.07
C ILE A 129 24.99 -14.96 -15.65
N LEU A 130 25.44 -15.34 -14.46
CA LEU A 130 26.78 -15.04 -13.97
C LEU A 130 27.52 -16.35 -13.74
N ASN A 131 28.63 -16.54 -14.45
CA ASN A 131 29.43 -17.78 -14.38
C ASN A 131 28.61 -19.06 -14.62
N GLY A 132 27.69 -19.05 -15.59
CA GLY A 132 26.83 -20.19 -15.93
C GLY A 132 25.69 -20.47 -14.97
N LYS A 133 25.52 -19.67 -13.93
CA LYS A 133 24.40 -19.76 -12.97
C LYS A 133 23.42 -18.61 -13.14
N GLU A 134 22.13 -18.94 -13.13
CA GLU A 134 21.07 -17.91 -13.11
C GLU A 134 21.11 -17.15 -11.77
N VAL A 135 21.36 -15.86 -11.84
CA VAL A 135 21.40 -14.96 -10.67
C VAL A 135 20.31 -13.91 -10.83
N GLN A 136 19.50 -13.77 -9.81
CA GLN A 136 18.50 -12.72 -9.74
C GLN A 136 19.17 -11.41 -9.30
N ILE A 137 19.05 -10.36 -10.12
CA ILE A 137 19.66 -9.06 -9.87
C ILE A 137 18.60 -8.05 -9.47
N GLY A 138 18.93 -7.23 -8.48
CA GLY A 138 18.09 -6.13 -8.01
C GLY A 138 17.24 -6.49 -6.80
N PHE A 139 16.38 -5.54 -6.44
CA PHE A 139 15.52 -5.62 -5.25
C PHE A 139 14.09 -5.99 -5.64
N ASP A 140 13.58 -7.08 -5.10
CA ASP A 140 12.19 -7.52 -5.26
C ASP A 140 11.32 -6.97 -4.13
N ARG A 141 10.57 -5.91 -4.42
CA ARG A 141 9.72 -5.25 -3.42
C ARG A 141 8.59 -6.15 -2.92
N MET A 142 8.05 -7.00 -3.80
CA MET A 142 6.96 -7.89 -3.43
C MET A 142 7.44 -8.94 -2.45
N LYS A 143 8.54 -9.59 -2.80
CA LYS A 143 9.21 -10.58 -1.94
C LYS A 143 9.62 -9.97 -0.60
N PHE A 144 10.13 -8.73 -0.61
CA PHE A 144 10.51 -8.02 0.62
C PHE A 144 9.31 -7.82 1.56
N VAL A 145 8.18 -7.30 1.04
CA VAL A 145 6.99 -7.08 1.86
C VAL A 145 6.41 -8.40 2.39
N GLN A 146 6.40 -9.45 1.55
CA GLN A 146 5.98 -10.80 1.99
C GLN A 146 6.91 -11.37 3.05
N SER A 147 8.23 -11.17 2.94
CA SER A 147 9.19 -11.60 3.96
C SER A 147 8.94 -10.86 5.28
N CYS A 148 8.76 -9.55 5.25
CA CYS A 148 8.45 -8.77 6.45
C CYS A 148 7.16 -9.24 7.14
N GLU A 149 6.09 -9.51 6.36
CA GLU A 149 4.84 -10.05 6.88
C GLU A 149 5.07 -11.41 7.54
N LYS A 150 5.74 -12.34 6.85
CA LYS A 150 6.06 -13.66 7.37
C LYS A 150 6.92 -13.58 8.64
N SER A 151 7.92 -12.71 8.63
CA SER A 151 8.80 -12.49 9.78
C SER A 151 8.02 -11.94 10.97
N PHE A 152 7.05 -11.04 10.76
CA PHE A 152 6.15 -10.58 11.80
C PHE A 152 5.33 -11.74 12.38
N ASP A 153 4.63 -12.48 11.52
CA ASP A 153 3.74 -13.57 11.91
C ASP A 153 4.49 -14.65 12.71
N THR A 154 5.73 -14.97 12.28
CA THR A 154 6.57 -15.95 12.95
C THR A 154 7.10 -15.47 14.30
N ASN A 155 7.66 -14.24 14.37
CA ASN A 155 8.29 -13.75 15.60
C ASN A 155 7.31 -13.36 16.68
N PHE A 156 6.09 -12.94 16.31
CA PHE A 156 5.04 -12.58 17.27
C PHE A 156 3.95 -13.63 17.42
N TYR A 157 4.09 -14.81 16.80
CA TYR A 157 3.04 -15.85 16.78
C TYR A 157 1.69 -15.29 16.37
N TYR A 158 1.72 -14.34 15.41
CA TYR A 158 0.53 -13.63 14.95
C TYR A 158 -0.26 -14.45 13.95
N LYS A 159 -1.51 -14.79 14.28
CA LYS A 159 -2.42 -15.55 13.42
C LYS A 159 -3.14 -14.62 12.45
N ARG A 160 -2.49 -14.33 11.33
CA ARG A 160 -3.04 -13.47 10.28
C ARG A 160 -4.14 -14.19 9.52
N LEU A 161 -5.31 -13.57 9.43
CA LEU A 161 -6.38 -14.06 8.57
C LEU A 161 -5.98 -13.94 7.09
N GLN A 162 -6.42 -14.91 6.28
CA GLN A 162 -6.07 -14.99 4.86
C GLN A 162 -6.37 -13.70 4.10
N GLN A 163 -7.50 -13.07 4.37
CA GLN A 163 -7.92 -11.81 3.75
C GLN A 163 -7.00 -10.62 4.04
N TYR A 164 -6.23 -10.66 5.13
CA TYR A 164 -5.27 -9.60 5.51
C TYR A 164 -3.84 -9.91 5.07
N LYS A 165 -3.61 -11.03 4.40
CA LYS A 165 -2.30 -11.32 3.81
C LYS A 165 -2.01 -10.41 2.64
N PHE A 166 -0.78 -9.94 2.57
CA PHE A 166 -0.30 -9.10 1.46
C PHE A 166 -0.51 -9.75 0.09
N SER A 167 -0.28 -11.04 -0.02
CA SER A 167 -0.50 -11.81 -1.26
C SER A 167 -1.97 -11.73 -1.71
N HIS A 168 -2.93 -11.88 -0.79
CA HIS A 168 -4.35 -11.77 -1.09
C HIS A 168 -4.72 -10.36 -1.56
N TYR A 169 -4.31 -9.34 -0.80
CA TYR A 169 -4.53 -7.93 -1.17
C TYR A 169 -3.96 -7.61 -2.55
N HIS A 170 -2.74 -8.06 -2.83
CA HIS A 170 -2.09 -7.83 -4.12
C HIS A 170 -2.82 -8.52 -5.28
N THR A 171 -3.29 -9.75 -5.08
CA THR A 171 -4.08 -10.49 -6.07
C THR A 171 -5.39 -9.76 -6.37
N MET A 172 -6.13 -9.37 -5.33
CA MET A 172 -7.38 -8.61 -5.46
C MET A 172 -7.15 -7.29 -6.21
N LYS A 173 -6.12 -6.55 -5.85
CA LYS A 173 -5.77 -5.29 -6.52
C LYS A 173 -5.44 -5.49 -8.00
N ASN A 174 -4.74 -6.55 -8.36
CA ASN A 174 -4.42 -6.87 -9.75
C ASN A 174 -5.67 -7.31 -10.53
N GLN A 175 -6.56 -8.10 -9.92
CA GLN A 175 -7.84 -8.47 -10.51
C GLN A 175 -8.70 -7.22 -10.79
N MET A 176 -8.84 -6.32 -9.82
CA MET A 176 -9.56 -5.05 -10.00
C MET A 176 -8.98 -4.20 -11.14
N ARG A 177 -7.64 -4.12 -11.23
CA ARG A 177 -6.97 -3.41 -12.33
C ARG A 177 -7.27 -4.04 -13.70
N ASN A 178 -7.24 -5.35 -13.78
CA ASN A 178 -7.52 -6.07 -15.02
C ASN A 178 -8.98 -5.93 -15.44
N THR A 179 -9.91 -6.00 -14.49
CA THR A 179 -11.34 -5.75 -14.73
C THR A 179 -11.56 -4.30 -15.20
N ALA A 180 -10.97 -3.31 -14.52
CA ALA A 180 -11.08 -1.92 -14.94
C ALA A 180 -10.51 -1.68 -16.36
N LYS A 181 -9.41 -2.36 -16.70
CA LYS A 181 -8.85 -2.35 -18.07
C LYS A 181 -9.79 -2.93 -19.09
N SER A 182 -10.38 -4.10 -18.80
CA SER A 182 -11.30 -4.78 -19.75
C SER A 182 -12.57 -3.94 -19.97
N VAL A 183 -13.12 -3.36 -18.90
CA VAL A 183 -14.29 -2.47 -18.98
C VAL A 183 -13.95 -1.20 -19.78
N ALA A 184 -12.79 -0.58 -19.52
CA ALA A 184 -12.36 0.60 -20.29
C ALA A 184 -12.17 0.30 -21.79
N LEU A 185 -11.64 -0.88 -22.11
CA LEU A 185 -11.47 -1.33 -23.50
C LEU A 185 -12.80 -1.65 -24.18
N SER A 186 -13.78 -2.27 -23.47
CA SER A 186 -15.11 -2.51 -24.03
C SER A 186 -15.83 -1.19 -24.32
N ILE A 187 -15.83 -0.25 -23.38
CA ILE A 187 -16.40 1.08 -23.57
C ILE A 187 -15.74 1.80 -24.76
N ALA A 188 -14.42 1.74 -24.87
CA ALA A 188 -13.67 2.35 -25.97
C ALA A 188 -14.02 1.75 -27.35
N ARG A 189 -14.46 0.47 -27.40
CA ARG A 189 -14.92 -0.18 -28.63
C ARG A 189 -16.35 0.19 -29.02
N ASP A 190 -17.20 0.43 -28.02
CA ASP A 190 -18.64 0.61 -28.23
C ASP A 190 -19.01 2.09 -28.48
N VAL A 191 -18.15 3.04 -28.18
CA VAL A 191 -18.38 4.46 -28.45
C VAL A 191 -18.07 4.80 -29.91
N PRO A 192 -19.07 5.22 -30.73
CA PRO A 192 -18.87 5.48 -32.16
C PRO A 192 -17.80 6.50 -32.49
N MET A 193 -17.60 7.53 -31.62
CA MET A 193 -16.56 8.53 -31.78
C MET A 193 -15.13 7.98 -31.65
N VAL A 194 -14.95 6.84 -30.96
CA VAL A 194 -13.61 6.21 -30.85
C VAL A 194 -13.25 5.51 -32.17
N LYS A 195 -14.24 5.15 -33.01
CA LYS A 195 -13.99 4.65 -34.37
C LYS A 195 -13.42 5.73 -35.29
N GLU A 196 -13.77 7.00 -35.09
CA GLU A 196 -13.14 8.12 -35.80
C GLU A 196 -11.76 8.51 -35.21
N PHE A 197 -11.57 8.29 -33.93
CA PHE A 197 -10.25 8.40 -33.27
C PHE A 197 -9.32 7.23 -33.61
N ASN A 198 -9.52 6.56 -34.71
CA ASN A 198 -8.78 5.38 -35.21
C ASN A 198 -7.29 5.65 -35.54
N LYS A 199 -6.67 6.50 -34.82
CA LYS A 199 -5.25 6.45 -34.53
C LYS A 199 -5.08 5.63 -33.25
N ALA A 200 -5.36 4.34 -33.37
CA ALA A 200 -5.38 3.29 -32.35
C ALA A 200 -4.19 3.33 -31.35
N SER A 201 -3.06 3.88 -31.75
CA SER A 201 -1.87 4.06 -30.91
C SER A 201 -2.07 5.02 -29.73
N ARG A 202 -2.91 6.05 -29.85
CA ARG A 202 -3.11 7.02 -28.75
C ARG A 202 -3.97 6.45 -27.64
N VAL A 203 -5.04 5.72 -27.96
CA VAL A 203 -5.92 5.10 -26.95
C VAL A 203 -5.18 3.99 -26.22
N VAL A 204 -4.41 3.16 -26.94
CA VAL A 204 -3.58 2.11 -26.33
C VAL A 204 -2.49 2.70 -25.44
N ASN A 205 -1.85 3.78 -25.85
CA ASN A 205 -0.84 4.45 -25.04
C ASN A 205 -1.47 5.14 -23.81
N THR A 206 -2.65 5.72 -23.96
CA THR A 206 -3.38 6.31 -22.81
C THR A 206 -3.79 5.23 -21.83
N VAL A 207 -4.34 4.10 -22.28
CA VAL A 207 -4.69 2.95 -21.41
C VAL A 207 -3.43 2.33 -20.79
N SER A 208 -2.31 2.26 -21.50
CA SER A 208 -1.03 1.79 -20.97
C SER A 208 -0.47 2.74 -19.90
N ASN A 209 -0.60 4.04 -20.10
CA ASN A 209 -0.18 5.05 -19.12
C ASN A 209 -1.10 5.07 -17.90
N LEU A 210 -2.39 4.84 -18.08
CA LEU A 210 -3.38 4.62 -17.01
C LEU A 210 -3.01 3.45 -16.11
N ALA A 211 -2.51 2.35 -16.69
CA ALA A 211 -2.05 1.20 -15.92
C ALA A 211 -0.78 1.47 -15.09
N LYS A 212 -0.03 2.51 -15.42
CA LYS A 212 1.18 2.96 -14.71
C LYS A 212 0.92 4.09 -13.71
N ALA A 213 -0.24 4.73 -13.78
CA ALA A 213 -0.60 5.84 -12.88
C ALA A 213 -0.69 5.37 -11.42
N LYS A 214 -0.35 6.26 -10.50
CA LYS A 214 -0.45 6.01 -9.05
C LYS A 214 -1.89 5.73 -8.63
N ASP A 215 -2.83 6.41 -9.26
CA ASP A 215 -4.27 6.16 -9.16
C ASP A 215 -4.86 6.00 -10.57
N PRO A 216 -5.15 4.74 -10.98
CA PRO A 216 -5.73 4.46 -12.29
C PRO A 216 -7.12 5.07 -12.50
N LEU A 217 -7.86 5.36 -11.41
CA LEU A 217 -9.21 5.92 -11.47
C LEU A 217 -9.21 7.41 -11.79
N ASP A 218 -8.31 8.17 -11.16
CA ASP A 218 -8.19 9.60 -11.45
C ASP A 218 -7.78 9.82 -12.90
N ALA A 219 -6.86 8.99 -13.38
CA ALA A 219 -6.42 9.06 -14.78
C ALA A 219 -7.53 8.62 -15.75
N LEU A 220 -8.32 7.59 -15.45
CA LEU A 220 -9.51 7.19 -16.22
C LEU A 220 -10.58 8.29 -16.21
N SER A 221 -10.85 8.87 -15.04
CA SER A 221 -11.84 9.93 -14.92
C SER A 221 -11.47 11.18 -15.73
N ALA A 222 -10.18 11.53 -15.80
CA ALA A 222 -9.68 12.65 -16.59
C ALA A 222 -9.86 12.42 -18.09
N VAL A 223 -9.64 11.19 -18.57
CA VAL A 223 -9.85 10.83 -19.99
C VAL A 223 -11.33 10.85 -20.34
N PHE A 224 -12.19 10.27 -19.50
CA PHE A 224 -13.63 10.17 -19.77
C PHE A 224 -14.39 11.48 -19.57
N LYS A 225 -13.87 12.45 -18.79
CA LYS A 225 -14.47 13.79 -18.69
C LYS A 225 -14.55 14.53 -20.03
N GLN A 226 -13.73 14.13 -21.00
CA GLN A 226 -13.70 14.72 -22.34
C GLN A 226 -14.67 14.03 -23.32
N VAL A 227 -15.34 12.95 -22.92
CA VAL A 227 -16.26 12.18 -23.78
C VAL A 227 -17.71 12.45 -23.35
N PRO A 228 -18.57 12.97 -24.26
CA PRO A 228 -19.99 13.15 -23.97
C PRO A 228 -20.66 11.83 -23.57
N GLY A 229 -21.45 11.81 -22.49
CA GLY A 229 -22.14 10.59 -22.00
C GLY A 229 -21.30 9.70 -21.10
N ALA A 230 -20.03 10.02 -20.82
CA ALA A 230 -19.15 9.16 -20.01
C ALA A 230 -19.39 9.24 -18.50
N LYS A 231 -20.26 10.12 -18.01
CA LYS A 231 -20.54 10.27 -16.57
C LYS A 231 -21.05 8.98 -15.93
N GLU A 232 -21.92 8.24 -16.62
CA GLU A 232 -22.46 6.95 -16.16
C GLU A 232 -21.37 5.87 -16.13
N CYS A 233 -20.48 5.89 -17.12
CA CYS A 233 -19.34 4.98 -17.18
C CYS A 233 -18.35 5.22 -16.06
N ILE A 234 -18.07 6.50 -15.73
CA ILE A 234 -17.22 6.88 -14.60
C ILE A 234 -17.84 6.40 -13.28
N LYS A 235 -19.17 6.53 -13.12
CA LYS A 235 -19.87 5.99 -11.93
C LYS A 235 -19.73 4.48 -11.83
N ALA A 236 -19.95 3.74 -12.94
CA ALA A 236 -19.80 2.28 -12.95
C ALA A 236 -18.38 1.81 -12.61
N ILE A 237 -17.36 2.50 -13.13
CA ILE A 237 -15.97 2.24 -12.84
C ILE A 237 -15.66 2.53 -11.36
N ASN A 238 -16.12 3.67 -10.84
CA ASN A 238 -15.96 4.01 -9.43
C ASN A 238 -16.63 2.98 -8.51
N TYR A 239 -17.78 2.43 -8.89
CA TYR A 239 -18.45 1.38 -8.15
C TYR A 239 -17.70 0.05 -8.21
N ALA A 240 -17.15 -0.34 -9.35
CA ALA A 240 -16.34 -1.54 -9.48
C ALA A 240 -15.04 -1.48 -8.63
N TYR A 241 -14.52 -0.27 -8.44
CA TYR A 241 -13.28 -0.04 -7.67
C TYR A 241 -13.50 0.13 -6.17
N ASN A 242 -14.70 0.55 -5.77
CA ASN A 242 -15.05 0.77 -4.37
C ASN A 242 -16.47 0.28 -4.08
N PRO A 243 -16.66 -1.03 -3.87
CA PRO A 243 -17.97 -1.63 -3.61
C PRO A 243 -18.71 -1.02 -2.42
N SER A 244 -17.97 -0.53 -1.41
CA SER A 244 -18.55 0.16 -0.26
C SER A 244 -19.29 1.44 -0.64
N LYS A 245 -18.90 2.08 -1.73
CA LYS A 245 -19.56 3.29 -2.24
C LYS A 245 -20.93 2.98 -2.86
N ILE A 246 -21.10 1.78 -3.41
CA ILE A 246 -22.42 1.30 -3.92
C ILE A 246 -23.42 1.25 -2.77
N ILE A 247 -23.04 0.65 -1.64
CA ILE A 247 -23.89 0.50 -0.46
C ILE A 247 -24.27 1.85 0.10
N LEU A 248 -23.33 2.80 0.16
CA LEU A 248 -23.55 4.16 0.63
C LEU A 248 -24.48 4.95 -0.30
N ASP A 249 -24.28 4.87 -1.62
CA ASP A 249 -25.07 5.62 -2.60
C ASP A 249 -26.49 5.02 -2.76
N ILE A 250 -26.64 3.69 -2.66
CA ILE A 250 -27.96 3.02 -2.60
C ILE A 250 -28.67 3.40 -1.29
N GLY A 251 -27.95 3.35 -0.16
CA GLY A 251 -28.49 3.77 1.14
C GLY A 251 -28.99 5.21 1.14
N LYS A 252 -28.23 6.15 0.57
CA LYS A 252 -28.64 7.55 0.41
C LYS A 252 -29.87 7.68 -0.51
N LYS A 253 -29.94 6.95 -1.63
CA LYS A 253 -31.10 6.99 -2.50
C LYS A 253 -32.35 6.45 -1.83
N VAL A 254 -32.27 5.33 -1.11
CA VAL A 254 -33.37 4.75 -0.37
C VAL A 254 -33.88 5.73 0.70
N LEU A 255 -32.96 6.36 1.45
CA LEU A 255 -33.30 7.38 2.45
C LEU A 255 -33.99 8.60 1.82
N THR A 256 -33.47 9.10 0.69
CA THR A 256 -34.03 10.27 -0.01
C THR A 256 -35.41 9.95 -0.59
N THR A 257 -35.58 8.73 -1.10
CA THR A 257 -36.91 8.28 -1.61
C THR A 257 -37.89 8.12 -0.46
N ALA A 258 -37.51 7.51 0.67
CA ALA A 258 -38.37 7.37 1.84
C ALA A 258 -38.76 8.73 2.44
N LEU A 259 -37.86 9.69 2.49
CA LEU A 259 -38.15 11.06 2.97
C LEU A 259 -39.08 11.84 2.01
N ASN A 260 -39.00 11.58 0.70
CA ASN A 260 -39.85 12.23 -0.30
C ASN A 260 -41.21 11.55 -0.50
N THR A 261 -41.38 10.32 -0.04
CA THR A 261 -42.65 9.57 -0.15
C THR A 261 -43.47 9.56 1.16
N GLY A 262 -42.96 10.22 2.22
CA GLY A 262 -43.71 10.38 3.46
C GLY A 262 -43.99 9.09 4.25
N LEU A 263 -43.15 8.05 4.06
CA LEU A 263 -43.14 6.82 4.86
C LEU A 263 -42.15 6.91 6.00
#